data_1675f56c6b23136804622b098c18ef7a
#
_entry.id   1675f56c6b23136804622b098c18ef7a
#
_cell.length_a   1.000
_cell.length_b   1.000
_cell.length_c   1.000
_cell.angle_alpha   90.00
_cell.angle_beta   90.00
_cell.angle_gamma   90.00
#
_symmetry.space_group_name_H-M   'P 1'
#
loop_
_entity.id
_entity.type
_entity.pdbx_description
1 polymer ?
#
loop_
_entity_poly.entity_id
_entity_poly.type
_entity_poly.pdbx_seq_one_letter_code
_entity_poly.pdbx_strand_id
1 'polypeptide(L)'
;KCFENSNFLNKNVGINFGSSRGATTLFEKYHTDFINDGAVSTFTSPATTLGNISSWVSHDLQSDGPEISHSITCSTGLHALLNGIAWLQSGMCNQFLVGASEAPLTPFTLSQMTALKVYSNEETALANRCLDFDKTSNTMVLGEAAACLSLSLNTEKALAKISGIGYATEIL
;
A
#
# COMPACT_ATOMS: atom_id res chain seq x y z
N LYS A 1 -7.18 12.93 7.35
CA LYS A 1 -8.60 13.05 6.88
C LYS A 1 -9.41 11.78 7.14
N CYS A 2 -8.92 10.57 6.77
CA CYS A 2 -9.64 9.33 7.06
C CYS A 2 -9.80 9.13 8.57
N PHE A 3 -8.74 9.31 9.34
CA PHE A 3 -8.74 9.22 10.78
C PHE A 3 -9.55 10.34 11.46
N GLU A 4 -9.39 11.57 11.02
CA GLU A 4 -10.14 12.73 11.54
C GLU A 4 -11.66 12.62 11.34
N ASN A 5 -12.07 11.98 10.23
CA ASN A 5 -13.47 11.74 9.92
C ASN A 5 -14.05 10.49 10.60
N SER A 6 -13.19 9.65 11.16
CA SER A 6 -13.57 8.45 11.90
C SER A 6 -13.62 8.80 13.37
N ASN A 7 -14.73 8.56 14.05
CA ASN A 7 -14.82 8.69 15.50
C ASN A 7 -14.00 7.58 16.17
N PHE A 8 -12.67 7.61 16.04
CA PHE A 8 -11.78 6.75 16.80
C PHE A 8 -11.80 7.21 18.26
N LEU A 9 -12.68 6.64 19.03
CA LEU A 9 -12.88 6.98 20.44
C LEU A 9 -11.79 6.39 21.35
N ASN A 10 -11.00 5.44 20.84
CA ASN A 10 -9.97 4.72 21.58
C ASN A 10 -8.66 4.64 20.80
N LYS A 11 -7.55 4.63 21.52
CA LYS A 11 -6.21 4.38 20.94
C LYS A 11 -6.03 2.95 20.43
N ASN A 12 -6.88 2.00 20.84
CA ASN A 12 -6.85 0.60 20.41
C ASN A 12 -7.45 0.45 19.01
N VAL A 13 -6.73 0.96 18.02
CA VAL A 13 -7.04 0.85 16.60
C VAL A 13 -6.00 -0.03 15.94
N GLY A 14 -6.43 -1.12 15.31
CA GLY A 14 -5.55 -1.93 14.51
C GLY A 14 -5.12 -1.19 13.23
N ILE A 15 -3.89 -1.38 12.80
CA ILE A 15 -3.33 -0.72 11.64
C ILE A 15 -2.71 -1.75 10.71
N ASN A 16 -3.14 -1.72 9.43
CA ASN A 16 -2.56 -2.56 8.39
C ASN A 16 -2.40 -1.76 7.11
N PHE A 17 -1.17 -1.40 6.83
CA PHE A 17 -0.80 -0.76 5.56
C PHE A 17 0.17 -1.63 4.78
N GLY A 18 0.06 -1.55 3.48
CA GLY A 18 0.96 -2.24 2.59
C GLY A 18 1.47 -1.38 1.45
N SER A 19 2.57 -1.81 0.87
CA SER A 19 3.14 -1.28 -0.37
C SER A 19 3.77 -2.41 -1.15
N SER A 20 3.66 -2.39 -2.47
CA SER A 20 4.29 -3.40 -3.29
C SER A 20 5.81 -3.21 -3.36
N ARG A 21 6.28 -1.98 -3.28
CA ARG A 21 7.69 -1.61 -3.46
C ARG A 21 8.30 -0.84 -2.29
N GLY A 22 7.48 -0.30 -1.40
CA GLY A 22 7.94 0.52 -0.28
C GLY A 22 8.51 1.87 -0.72
N ALA A 23 9.45 2.38 0.06
CA ALA A 23 10.08 3.68 -0.11
C ALA A 23 11.17 3.66 -1.21
N THR A 24 10.81 3.37 -2.46
CA THR A 24 11.72 3.16 -3.59
C THR A 24 12.71 4.32 -3.75
N THR A 25 12.23 5.55 -3.78
CA THR A 25 13.08 6.74 -3.94
C THR A 25 14.12 6.87 -2.82
N LEU A 26 13.73 6.61 -1.58
CA LEU A 26 14.67 6.66 -0.45
C LEU A 26 15.67 5.51 -0.50
N PHE A 27 15.23 4.32 -0.89
CA PHE A 27 16.11 3.17 -1.05
C PHE A 27 17.19 3.45 -2.10
N GLU A 28 16.81 3.94 -3.28
CA GLU A 28 17.73 4.28 -4.35
C GLU A 28 18.68 5.39 -3.94
N LYS A 29 18.18 6.43 -3.26
CA LYS A 29 19.00 7.50 -2.74
C LYS A 29 20.05 6.98 -1.75
N TYR A 30 19.65 6.25 -0.73
CA TYR A 30 20.59 5.74 0.27
C TYR A 30 21.57 4.72 -0.29
N HIS A 31 21.14 3.93 -1.29
CA HIS A 31 22.06 3.06 -2.00
C HIS A 31 23.12 3.86 -2.77
N THR A 32 22.73 4.94 -3.42
CA THR A 32 23.66 5.85 -4.11
C THR A 32 24.61 6.52 -3.14
N ASP A 33 24.10 7.01 -2.00
CA ASP A 33 24.93 7.59 -0.94
C ASP A 33 25.98 6.56 -0.45
N PHE A 34 25.59 5.30 -0.25
CA PHE A 34 26.49 4.23 0.14
C PHE A 34 27.59 3.95 -0.91
N ILE A 35 27.23 3.90 -2.18
CA ILE A 35 28.20 3.67 -3.26
C ILE A 35 29.23 4.81 -3.34
N ASN A 36 28.80 6.04 -3.13
CA ASN A 36 29.67 7.22 -3.23
C ASN A 36 30.54 7.43 -1.98
N ASP A 37 29.97 7.25 -0.80
CA ASP A 37 30.57 7.69 0.47
C ASP A 37 30.99 6.50 1.37
N GLY A 38 30.61 5.27 1.02
CA GLY A 38 30.85 4.07 1.83
C GLY A 38 30.08 4.03 3.16
N ALA A 39 29.15 4.95 3.35
CA ALA A 39 28.37 5.09 4.59
C ALA A 39 26.90 5.44 4.30
N VAL A 40 26.04 5.19 5.26
CA VAL A 40 24.61 5.52 5.18
C VAL A 40 24.13 6.21 6.45
N SER A 41 23.01 6.92 6.34
CA SER A 41 22.32 7.52 7.49
C SER A 41 21.79 6.46 8.45
N THR A 42 21.70 6.78 9.74
CA THR A 42 21.03 5.95 10.76
C THR A 42 19.54 5.73 10.45
N PHE A 43 18.93 6.60 9.67
CA PHE A 43 17.54 6.48 9.24
C PHE A 43 17.34 5.56 8.01
N THR A 44 18.42 5.09 7.38
CA THR A 44 18.32 4.27 6.17
C THR A 44 17.46 3.02 6.39
N SER A 45 17.77 2.22 7.41
CA SER A 45 17.01 0.99 7.69
C SER A 45 15.57 1.28 8.07
N PRO A 46 15.25 2.11 9.08
CA PRO A 46 13.85 2.35 9.45
C PRO A 46 13.02 3.03 8.33
N ALA A 47 13.65 3.80 7.44
CA ALA A 47 12.93 4.48 6.36
C ALA A 47 12.70 3.60 5.12
N THR A 48 13.46 2.52 4.94
CA THR A 48 13.40 1.69 3.73
C THR A 48 12.89 0.27 3.96
N THR A 49 12.75 -0.16 5.21
CA THR A 49 12.17 -1.48 5.52
C THR A 49 10.67 -1.47 5.23
N LEU A 50 10.21 -2.40 4.39
CA LEU A 50 8.80 -2.53 4.00
C LEU A 50 7.84 -2.68 5.19
N GLY A 51 8.30 -3.30 6.27
CA GLY A 51 7.52 -3.50 7.50
C GLY A 51 7.18 -2.22 8.26
N ASN A 52 7.73 -1.07 7.91
CA ASN A 52 7.63 0.13 8.73
C ASN A 52 6.46 1.07 8.35
N ILE A 53 5.70 0.81 7.29
CA ILE A 53 4.62 1.71 6.87
C ILE A 53 3.55 1.82 7.96
N SER A 54 3.08 0.70 8.48
CA SER A 54 2.08 0.68 9.55
C SER A 54 2.62 1.28 10.84
N SER A 55 3.89 1.01 11.18
CA SER A 55 4.53 1.57 12.36
C SER A 55 4.62 3.10 12.33
N TRP A 56 4.94 3.69 11.19
CA TRP A 56 4.92 5.14 11.03
C TRP A 56 3.52 5.72 11.23
N VAL A 57 2.48 5.07 10.66
CA VAL A 57 1.09 5.49 10.85
C VAL A 57 0.66 5.32 12.31
N SER A 58 1.00 4.18 12.92
CA SER A 58 0.70 3.89 14.33
C SER A 58 1.31 4.92 15.27
N HIS A 59 2.59 5.26 15.04
CA HIS A 59 3.29 6.27 15.82
C HIS A 59 2.66 7.66 15.67
N ASP A 60 2.31 8.07 14.45
CA ASP A 60 1.67 9.37 14.20
C ASP A 60 0.29 9.47 14.87
N LEU A 61 -0.48 8.40 14.81
CA LEU A 61 -1.81 8.31 15.42
C LEU A 61 -1.79 7.98 16.91
N GLN A 62 -0.63 7.65 17.47
CA GLN A 62 -0.47 7.20 18.86
C GLN A 62 -1.39 6.02 19.19
N SER A 63 -1.49 5.07 18.25
CA SER A 63 -2.27 3.85 18.43
C SER A 63 -1.51 2.84 19.28
N ASP A 64 -2.23 2.14 20.15
CA ASP A 64 -1.75 1.01 20.95
C ASP A 64 -2.34 -0.34 20.48
N GLY A 65 -3.07 -0.33 19.36
CA GLY A 65 -3.60 -1.53 18.71
C GLY A 65 -2.54 -2.32 17.93
N PRO A 66 -2.89 -3.52 17.45
CA PRO A 66 -1.98 -4.32 16.64
C PRO A 66 -1.67 -3.64 15.31
N GLU A 67 -0.40 -3.74 14.90
CA GLU A 67 0.04 -3.21 13.62
C GLU A 67 0.77 -4.27 12.80
N ILE A 68 0.58 -4.21 11.48
CA ILE A 68 1.32 -5.02 10.52
C ILE A 68 1.47 -4.29 9.21
N SER A 69 2.60 -4.47 8.57
CA SER A 69 2.83 -4.11 7.17
C SER A 69 3.11 -5.37 6.36
N HIS A 70 2.74 -5.33 5.08
CA HIS A 70 2.99 -6.45 4.19
C HIS A 70 3.11 -5.99 2.74
N SER A 71 3.60 -6.88 1.89
CA SER A 71 3.64 -6.72 0.45
C SER A 71 3.25 -8.02 -0.23
N ILE A 72 2.26 -7.95 -1.12
CA ILE A 72 1.82 -9.02 -2.03
C ILE A 72 1.66 -8.39 -3.42
N THR A 73 2.68 -7.68 -3.86
CA THR A 73 2.70 -6.99 -5.15
C THR A 73 1.43 -6.17 -5.42
N CYS A 74 0.80 -6.30 -6.58
CA CYS A 74 -0.34 -5.46 -7.00
C CYS A 74 -1.61 -5.62 -6.16
N SER A 75 -1.77 -6.75 -5.45
CA SER A 75 -2.95 -7.00 -4.61
C SER A 75 -2.78 -6.57 -3.15
N THR A 76 -1.68 -5.92 -2.80
CA THR A 76 -1.33 -5.54 -1.42
C THR A 76 -2.44 -4.77 -0.72
N GLY A 77 -3.04 -3.78 -1.36
CA GLY A 77 -4.11 -2.98 -0.77
C GLY A 77 -5.37 -3.79 -0.46
N LEU A 78 -5.75 -4.72 -1.33
CA LEU A 78 -6.89 -5.61 -1.09
C LEU A 78 -6.60 -6.62 0.03
N HIS A 79 -5.36 -7.08 0.16
CA HIS A 79 -4.96 -7.95 1.28
C HIS A 79 -4.91 -7.20 2.61
N ALA A 80 -4.57 -5.90 2.62
CA ALA A 80 -4.71 -5.08 3.83
C ALA A 80 -6.16 -5.05 4.32
N LEU A 81 -7.11 -4.89 3.37
CA LEU A 81 -8.54 -4.92 3.66
C LEU A 81 -8.98 -6.30 4.18
N LEU A 82 -8.55 -7.38 3.53
CA LEU A 82 -8.84 -8.76 3.94
C LEU A 82 -8.35 -9.04 5.37
N ASN A 83 -7.11 -8.66 5.68
CA ASN A 83 -6.55 -8.82 7.01
C ASN A 83 -7.33 -8.02 8.06
N GLY A 84 -7.65 -6.76 7.78
CA GLY A 84 -8.43 -5.93 8.69
C GLY A 84 -9.81 -6.52 8.98
N ILE A 85 -10.50 -7.08 7.99
CA ILE A 85 -11.77 -7.78 8.17
C ILE A 85 -11.59 -9.02 9.06
N ALA A 86 -10.60 -9.86 8.77
CA ALA A 86 -10.33 -11.07 9.54
C ALA A 86 -10.02 -10.74 11.01
N TRP A 87 -9.25 -9.69 11.26
CA TRP A 87 -8.87 -9.31 12.61
C TRP A 87 -10.01 -8.65 13.39
N LEU A 88 -10.88 -7.87 12.74
CA LEU A 88 -12.11 -7.40 13.34
C LEU A 88 -13.02 -8.56 13.73
N GLN A 89 -13.19 -9.54 12.83
CA GLN A 89 -14.02 -10.71 13.09
C GLN A 89 -13.46 -11.60 14.20
N SER A 90 -12.14 -11.64 14.35
CA SER A 90 -11.48 -12.38 15.45
C SER A 90 -11.49 -11.64 16.79
N GLY A 91 -11.94 -10.40 16.83
CA GLY A 91 -11.99 -9.60 18.06
C GLY A 91 -10.64 -9.02 18.51
N MET A 92 -9.63 -8.99 17.64
CA MET A 92 -8.32 -8.40 17.97
C MET A 92 -8.41 -6.91 18.27
N CYS A 93 -9.29 -6.21 17.57
CA CYS A 93 -9.63 -4.81 17.81
C CYS A 93 -11.08 -4.55 17.43
N ASN A 94 -11.62 -3.40 17.85
CA ASN A 94 -12.96 -2.96 17.49
C ASN A 94 -12.99 -2.10 16.21
N GLN A 95 -11.85 -1.57 15.83
CA GLN A 95 -11.67 -0.73 14.65
C GLN A 95 -10.32 -0.99 14.02
N PHE A 96 -10.26 -0.91 12.70
CA PHE A 96 -9.02 -1.04 11.91
C PHE A 96 -8.90 0.10 10.92
N LEU A 97 -7.70 0.64 10.80
CA LEU A 97 -7.29 1.48 9.70
C LEU A 97 -6.47 0.62 8.73
N VAL A 98 -6.98 0.46 7.53
CA VAL A 98 -6.33 -0.33 6.49
C VAL A 98 -6.03 0.52 5.28
N GLY A 99 -4.94 0.26 4.60
CA GLY A 99 -4.60 1.03 3.41
C GLY A 99 -3.39 0.52 2.67
N ALA A 100 -3.07 1.24 1.61
CA ALA A 100 -1.88 1.03 0.82
C ALA A 100 -1.37 2.35 0.27
N SER A 101 -0.07 2.40 -0.01
CA SER A 101 0.57 3.52 -0.69
C SER A 101 1.63 3.02 -1.65
N GLU A 102 1.72 3.68 -2.80
CA GLU A 102 2.73 3.44 -3.81
C GLU A 102 3.30 4.77 -4.29
N ALA A 103 4.64 4.85 -4.34
CA ALA A 103 5.39 5.96 -4.90
C ALA A 103 6.60 5.43 -5.71
N PRO A 104 6.33 4.71 -6.83
CA PRO A 104 7.36 3.97 -7.55
C PRO A 104 7.95 4.73 -8.75
N LEU A 105 7.62 6.00 -8.97
CA LEU A 105 8.00 6.72 -10.19
C LEU A 105 9.47 7.16 -10.17
N THR A 106 10.36 6.19 -10.16
CA THR A 106 11.79 6.40 -10.33
C THR A 106 12.26 5.92 -11.70
N PRO A 107 13.35 6.48 -12.26
CA PRO A 107 13.93 6.00 -13.51
C PRO A 107 14.25 4.50 -13.49
N PHE A 108 14.73 3.98 -12.34
CA PHE A 108 15.05 2.56 -12.20
C PHE A 108 13.81 1.69 -12.23
N THR A 109 12.74 2.07 -11.53
CA THR A 109 11.47 1.32 -11.57
C THR A 109 10.87 1.33 -12.98
N LEU A 110 10.87 2.47 -13.67
CA LEU A 110 10.37 2.56 -15.04
C LEU A 110 11.18 1.66 -15.99
N SER A 111 12.50 1.63 -15.83
CA SER A 111 13.39 0.73 -16.59
C SER A 111 13.06 -0.75 -16.34
N GLN A 112 12.78 -1.13 -15.09
CA GLN A 112 12.36 -2.50 -14.76
C GLN A 112 11.04 -2.89 -15.46
N MET A 113 10.05 -1.99 -15.46
CA MET A 113 8.75 -2.25 -16.11
C MET A 113 8.89 -2.33 -17.63
N THR A 114 9.75 -1.50 -18.20
CA THR A 114 10.08 -1.54 -19.63
C THR A 114 10.78 -2.87 -19.99
N ALA A 115 11.74 -3.30 -19.18
CA ALA A 115 12.43 -4.59 -19.38
C ALA A 115 11.49 -5.80 -19.31
N LEU A 116 10.48 -5.75 -18.45
CA LEU A 116 9.43 -6.76 -18.36
C LEU A 116 8.44 -6.71 -19.55
N LYS A 117 8.54 -5.70 -20.42
CA LYS A 117 7.63 -5.49 -21.56
C LYS A 117 6.15 -5.33 -21.16
N VAL A 118 5.90 -4.84 -19.94
CA VAL A 118 4.54 -4.62 -19.41
C VAL A 118 4.16 -3.13 -19.43
N TYR A 119 5.12 -2.24 -19.65
CA TYR A 119 4.86 -0.81 -19.74
C TYR A 119 4.32 -0.42 -21.12
N SER A 120 3.44 0.57 -21.19
CA SER A 120 2.91 1.08 -22.44
C SER A 120 4.02 1.68 -23.31
N ASN A 121 4.00 1.39 -24.60
CA ASN A 121 4.87 2.00 -25.60
C ASN A 121 4.16 3.18 -26.32
N GLU A 122 2.92 3.50 -25.96
CA GLU A 122 2.16 4.57 -26.55
C GLU A 122 2.57 5.90 -25.90
N GLU A 123 2.80 6.92 -26.72
CA GLU A 123 3.17 8.27 -26.28
C GLU A 123 2.00 9.25 -26.30
N THR A 124 0.79 8.76 -26.46
CA THR A 124 -0.42 9.58 -26.58
C THR A 124 -1.26 9.59 -25.31
N ALA A 125 -2.29 10.42 -25.30
CA ALA A 125 -3.31 10.40 -24.24
C ALA A 125 -4.01 9.03 -24.07
N LEU A 126 -3.87 8.12 -25.05
CA LEU A 126 -4.39 6.76 -25.03
C LEU A 126 -3.40 5.73 -24.48
N ALA A 127 -2.23 6.16 -23.98
CA ALA A 127 -1.21 5.25 -23.43
C ALA A 127 -1.77 4.36 -22.33
N ASN A 128 -2.66 4.88 -21.48
CA ASN A 128 -3.32 4.12 -20.44
C ASN A 128 -4.77 3.82 -20.81
N ARG A 129 -5.04 2.57 -21.22
CA ARG A 129 -6.37 2.04 -21.52
C ARG A 129 -6.67 0.80 -20.69
N CYS A 130 -6.39 0.85 -19.38
CA CYS A 130 -6.50 -0.31 -18.49
C CYS A 130 -7.91 -0.92 -18.46
N LEU A 131 -8.95 -0.12 -18.68
CA LEU A 131 -10.35 -0.55 -18.71
C LEU A 131 -10.86 -0.92 -20.11
N ASP A 132 -10.02 -0.80 -21.13
CA ASP A 132 -10.37 -1.17 -22.49
C ASP A 132 -10.09 -2.66 -22.73
N PHE A 133 -11.15 -3.44 -22.91
CA PHE A 133 -11.05 -4.88 -23.13
C PHE A 133 -10.63 -5.28 -24.57
N ASP A 134 -10.76 -4.35 -25.51
CA ASP A 134 -10.39 -4.59 -26.93
C ASP A 134 -8.94 -4.24 -27.24
N LYS A 135 -8.16 -3.87 -26.22
CA LYS A 135 -6.75 -3.53 -26.42
C LYS A 135 -5.91 -4.74 -26.86
N THR A 136 -5.02 -4.48 -27.80
CA THR A 136 -4.12 -5.50 -28.38
C THR A 136 -2.67 -5.33 -27.93
N SER A 137 -2.38 -4.29 -27.13
CA SER A 137 -1.05 -3.95 -26.62
C SER A 137 -1.06 -3.68 -25.12
N ASN A 138 0.11 -3.69 -24.50
CA ASN A 138 0.23 -3.25 -23.11
C ASN A 138 -0.09 -1.76 -22.97
N THR A 139 -0.94 -1.45 -22.02
CA THR A 139 -1.37 -0.07 -21.74
C THR A 139 -1.12 0.33 -20.28
N MET A 140 -0.22 -0.38 -19.60
CA MET A 140 0.13 -0.05 -18.22
C MET A 140 0.99 1.20 -18.17
N VAL A 141 0.55 2.17 -17.39
CA VAL A 141 1.31 3.36 -17.02
C VAL A 141 1.31 3.43 -15.50
N LEU A 142 2.49 3.51 -14.90
CA LEU A 142 2.61 3.61 -13.44
C LEU A 142 2.10 4.96 -12.94
N GLY A 143 1.49 4.93 -11.77
CA GLY A 143 1.09 6.09 -11.01
C GLY A 143 1.53 6.00 -9.56
N GLU A 144 1.32 7.06 -8.83
CA GLU A 144 1.54 7.15 -7.39
C GLU A 144 0.23 7.47 -6.71
N ALA A 145 -0.06 6.78 -5.63
CA ALA A 145 -1.27 7.01 -4.86
C ALA A 145 -1.15 6.45 -3.45
N ALA A 146 -1.97 6.98 -2.54
CA ALA A 146 -2.22 6.41 -1.23
C ALA A 146 -3.71 6.47 -0.93
N ALA A 147 -4.22 5.41 -0.31
CA ALA A 147 -5.60 5.34 0.13
C ALA A 147 -5.71 4.58 1.44
N CYS A 148 -6.68 4.95 2.26
CA CYS A 148 -6.98 4.23 3.49
C CYS A 148 -8.49 4.18 3.74
N LEU A 149 -8.91 3.15 4.47
CA LEU A 149 -10.26 2.90 4.90
C LEU A 149 -10.29 2.64 6.40
N SER A 150 -11.29 3.19 7.07
CA SER A 150 -11.60 2.84 8.45
C SER A 150 -12.66 1.74 8.45
N LEU A 151 -12.33 0.61 9.08
CA LEU A 151 -13.21 -0.54 9.22
C LEU A 151 -13.72 -0.65 10.65
N SER A 152 -14.99 -0.99 10.79
CA SER A 152 -15.63 -1.24 12.09
C SER A 152 -16.78 -2.24 11.92
N LEU A 153 -17.07 -2.97 12.98
CA LEU A 153 -18.30 -3.78 13.07
C LEU A 153 -19.54 -2.92 13.39
N ASN A 154 -19.34 -1.69 13.86
CA ASN A 154 -20.43 -0.73 14.05
C ASN A 154 -20.91 -0.19 12.69
N THR A 155 -22.19 -0.29 12.42
CA THR A 155 -22.83 0.16 11.17
C THR A 155 -23.32 1.61 11.23
N GLU A 156 -23.31 2.25 12.38
CA GLU A 156 -23.68 3.65 12.49
C GLU A 156 -22.71 4.53 11.68
N LYS A 157 -23.27 5.36 10.81
CA LYS A 157 -22.52 6.26 9.93
C LYS A 157 -21.58 5.56 8.93
N ALA A 158 -21.79 4.25 8.68
CA ALA A 158 -21.00 3.55 7.67
C ALA A 158 -21.31 4.11 6.27
N LEU A 159 -20.27 4.41 5.50
CA LEU A 159 -20.38 4.84 4.10
C LEU A 159 -20.73 3.68 3.17
N ALA A 160 -20.29 2.48 3.52
CA ALA A 160 -20.54 1.25 2.77
C ALA A 160 -20.45 0.04 3.71
N LYS A 161 -21.03 -1.08 3.26
CA LYS A 161 -20.94 -2.37 3.92
C LYS A 161 -20.22 -3.36 3.01
N ILE A 162 -19.21 -4.04 3.55
CA ILE A 162 -18.59 -5.17 2.88
C ILE A 162 -19.44 -6.40 3.13
N SER A 163 -20.07 -6.92 2.07
CA SER A 163 -21.03 -8.03 2.15
C SER A 163 -20.38 -9.41 1.93
N GLY A 164 -19.18 -9.45 1.39
CA GLY A 164 -18.46 -10.69 1.14
C GLY A 164 -17.02 -10.45 0.73
N ILE A 165 -16.20 -11.46 0.90
CA ILE A 165 -14.80 -11.50 0.51
C ILE A 165 -14.51 -12.78 -0.26
N GLY A 166 -13.57 -12.73 -1.17
CA GLY A 166 -13.08 -13.89 -1.90
C GLY A 166 -11.61 -13.69 -2.26
N TYR A 167 -10.89 -14.79 -2.38
CA TYR A 167 -9.50 -14.79 -2.84
C TYR A 167 -9.22 -16.04 -3.67
N ALA A 168 -8.27 -15.95 -4.55
CA ALA A 168 -7.76 -17.08 -5.32
C ALA A 168 -6.26 -16.88 -5.55
N THR A 169 -5.56 -18.00 -5.70
CA THR A 169 -4.16 -18.04 -6.12
C THR A 169 -4.11 -18.64 -7.52
N GLU A 170 -3.44 -17.96 -8.44
CA GLU A 170 -3.15 -18.50 -9.74
C GLU A 170 -2.07 -19.58 -9.60
N ILE A 171 -2.38 -20.79 -10.05
CA ILE A 171 -1.46 -21.93 -10.07
C ILE A 171 -1.09 -22.14 -11.53
N LEU A 172 0.16 -21.83 -11.89
CA LEU A 172 0.74 -22.09 -13.21
C LEU A 172 1.28 -23.52 -13.30
#